data_2233d7b286940380662b293d510b8557
#
_entry.id   2233d7b286940380662b293d510b8557
#
_cell.length_a   1.000
_cell.length_b   1.000
_cell.length_c   1.000
_cell.angle_alpha   90.00
_cell.angle_beta   90.00
_cell.angle_gamma   90.00
#
_symmetry.space_group_name_H-M   'P 1'
#
loop_
_entity.id
_entity.type
_entity.pdbx_description
1 polymer ?
#
loop_
_entity_poly.entity_id
_entity_poly.type
_entity_poly.pdbx_seq_one_letter_code
_entity_poly.pdbx_strand_id
1 'polypeptide(L)'
;VSELTLVECAALAALPKSPTKYDPIRNPENNLERRRTVLSLMYEQEMISWEEYTEAYAVEELTFAQSEDDDVENIHSYYIDAVINDVIEDLMEQYGYSEAIASAYLYSGGLKIITCMNPFVQDTMEDVYETFSFEGEEDTIIPQSAMVVMDPDTGDVLGIVGGRGEKQDARGLNRATQSRRQCGSAIKPLSVYSVALDNGFITYGTVMDDVPLETSKADPNVAGSVNRVWPTNSPEGYQGLATVNYAVLRSLNTISARIVTEMGPKTSFDFLTQKLHFSTLVESYTSQSGVHYTDIALSPMA
;
A
#
# COMPACT_ATOMS: atom_id res chain seq x y z
N VAL A 1 -7.68 -11.55 35.13
CA VAL A 1 -7.05 -10.61 36.11
C VAL A 1 -7.11 -11.15 37.52
N SER A 2 -8.22 -11.75 37.94
CA SER A 2 -8.39 -12.30 39.29
C SER A 2 -7.49 -13.52 39.62
N GLU A 3 -6.83 -14.10 38.63
CA GLU A 3 -5.97 -15.29 38.77
C GLU A 3 -4.48 -14.95 38.65
N LEU A 4 -4.16 -13.67 38.35
CA LEU A 4 -2.78 -13.23 38.21
C LEU A 4 -2.10 -13.08 39.57
N THR A 5 -0.85 -13.51 39.62
CA THR A 5 0.05 -13.27 40.76
C THR A 5 0.46 -11.80 40.80
N LEU A 6 0.97 -11.35 41.95
CA LEU A 6 1.47 -9.99 42.12
C LEU A 6 2.60 -9.68 41.15
N VAL A 7 3.45 -10.65 40.84
CA VAL A 7 4.56 -10.52 39.88
C VAL A 7 4.04 -10.29 38.45
N GLU A 8 3.05 -11.06 38.07
CA GLU A 8 2.42 -10.92 36.75
C GLU A 8 1.66 -9.59 36.59
N CYS A 9 0.95 -9.17 37.64
CA CYS A 9 0.34 -7.85 37.69
C CYS A 9 1.35 -6.71 37.51
N ALA A 10 2.51 -6.80 38.20
CA ALA A 10 3.56 -5.80 38.08
C ALA A 10 4.24 -5.82 36.70
N ALA A 11 4.36 -6.99 36.06
CA ALA A 11 4.86 -7.13 34.70
C ALA A 11 3.92 -6.48 33.68
N LEU A 12 2.62 -6.70 33.80
CA LEU A 12 1.61 -6.05 32.96
C LEU A 12 1.55 -4.54 33.19
N ALA A 13 1.70 -4.07 34.45
CA ALA A 13 1.74 -2.65 34.79
C ALA A 13 2.99 -1.92 34.23
N ALA A 14 4.01 -2.66 33.82
CA ALA A 14 5.17 -2.10 33.14
C ALA A 14 4.89 -1.68 31.69
N LEU A 15 3.97 -2.36 31.00
CA LEU A 15 3.68 -2.22 29.56
C LEU A 15 3.18 -0.82 29.16
N PRO A 16 2.23 -0.16 29.88
CA PRO A 16 1.68 1.12 29.44
C PRO A 16 2.71 2.23 29.26
N LYS A 17 3.87 2.16 29.92
CA LYS A 17 4.93 3.15 29.78
C LYS A 17 5.64 3.07 28.43
N SER A 18 5.88 1.90 27.91
CA SER A 18 6.47 1.62 26.61
C SER A 18 6.28 0.13 26.29
N PRO A 19 5.22 -0.24 25.57
CA PRO A 19 4.88 -1.65 25.34
C PRO A 19 6.02 -2.46 24.75
N THR A 20 6.61 -1.97 23.67
CA THR A 20 7.70 -2.68 22.98
C THR A 20 8.95 -2.82 23.85
N LYS A 21 9.33 -1.77 24.61
CA LYS A 21 10.53 -1.79 25.43
C LYS A 21 10.41 -2.73 26.64
N TYR A 22 9.22 -2.79 27.22
CA TYR A 22 8.96 -3.54 28.45
C TYR A 22 8.13 -4.81 28.20
N ASP A 23 8.10 -5.29 26.97
CA ASP A 23 7.50 -6.57 26.62
C ASP A 23 8.20 -7.69 27.41
N PRO A 24 7.48 -8.46 28.23
CA PRO A 24 8.09 -9.46 29.10
C PRO A 24 8.59 -10.69 28.33
N ILE A 25 8.13 -10.91 27.10
CA ILE A 25 8.52 -12.03 26.23
C ILE A 25 9.74 -11.61 25.39
N ARG A 26 9.63 -10.47 24.67
CA ARG A 26 10.66 -9.98 23.75
C ARG A 26 11.84 -9.30 24.44
N ASN A 27 11.60 -8.66 25.58
CA ASN A 27 12.59 -7.88 26.33
C ASN A 27 12.52 -8.18 27.86
N PRO A 28 12.76 -9.43 28.29
CA PRO A 28 12.54 -9.86 29.68
C PRO A 28 13.38 -9.07 30.69
N GLU A 29 14.62 -8.71 30.35
CA GLU A 29 15.50 -7.93 31.21
C GLU A 29 14.96 -6.51 31.49
N ASN A 30 14.48 -5.83 30.45
CA ASN A 30 13.88 -4.51 30.59
C ASN A 30 12.56 -4.57 31.39
N ASN A 31 11.77 -5.62 31.17
CA ASN A 31 10.56 -5.85 31.94
C ASN A 31 10.89 -6.11 33.41
N LEU A 32 11.89 -6.93 33.71
CA LEU A 32 12.34 -7.22 35.10
C LEU A 32 12.74 -5.94 35.83
N GLU A 33 13.56 -5.09 35.21
CA GLU A 33 13.98 -3.81 35.82
C GLU A 33 12.77 -2.91 36.11
N ARG A 34 11.85 -2.81 35.13
CA ARG A 34 10.65 -1.99 35.27
C ARG A 34 9.67 -2.58 36.29
N ARG A 35 9.46 -3.89 36.27
CA ARG A 35 8.64 -4.62 37.23
C ARG A 35 9.10 -4.40 38.66
N ARG A 36 10.43 -4.49 38.93
CA ARG A 36 11.02 -4.18 40.22
C ARG A 36 10.75 -2.75 40.66
N THR A 37 10.78 -1.79 39.74
CA THR A 37 10.40 -0.40 40.02
C THR A 37 8.93 -0.30 40.43
N VAL A 38 8.03 -0.99 39.73
CA VAL A 38 6.58 -1.01 40.03
C VAL A 38 6.36 -1.59 41.46
N LEU A 39 6.94 -2.72 41.73
CA LEU A 39 6.84 -3.36 43.07
C LEU A 39 7.36 -2.46 44.19
N SER A 40 8.50 -1.77 43.99
CA SER A 40 9.03 -0.84 44.97
C SER A 40 8.06 0.32 45.24
N LEU A 41 7.46 0.88 44.20
CA LEU A 41 6.47 1.94 44.35
C LEU A 41 5.18 1.46 45.03
N MET A 42 4.74 0.22 44.77
CA MET A 42 3.58 -0.37 45.44
C MET A 42 3.86 -0.56 46.96
N TYR A 43 5.06 -0.96 47.30
CA TYR A 43 5.47 -1.07 48.73
C TYR A 43 5.58 0.31 49.40
N GLU A 44 6.23 1.28 48.76
CA GLU A 44 6.34 2.66 49.25
C GLU A 44 4.99 3.32 49.50
N GLN A 45 3.98 2.96 48.71
CA GLN A 45 2.61 3.46 48.83
C GLN A 45 1.73 2.60 49.74
N GLU A 46 2.32 1.66 50.48
CA GLU A 46 1.63 0.77 51.41
C GLU A 46 0.51 -0.11 50.75
N MET A 47 0.63 -0.34 49.43
CA MET A 47 -0.33 -1.17 48.66
C MET A 47 -0.08 -2.67 48.85
N ILE A 48 1.15 -3.04 49.17
CA ILE A 48 1.58 -4.42 49.44
C ILE A 48 2.45 -4.45 50.70
N SER A 49 2.44 -5.60 51.40
CA SER A 49 3.28 -5.83 52.57
C SER A 49 4.75 -6.03 52.22
N TRP A 50 5.64 -5.92 53.18
CA TRP A 50 7.06 -6.23 53.01
C TRP A 50 7.30 -7.69 52.58
N GLU A 51 6.51 -8.59 53.06
CA GLU A 51 6.57 -10.02 52.76
C GLU A 51 6.21 -10.26 51.26
N GLU A 52 5.09 -9.71 50.81
CA GLU A 52 4.65 -9.74 49.41
C GLU A 52 5.66 -9.07 48.46
N TYR A 53 6.20 -7.92 48.88
CA TYR A 53 7.23 -7.21 48.11
C TYR A 53 8.49 -8.07 47.94
N THR A 54 9.04 -8.64 49.00
CA THR A 54 10.29 -9.40 48.93
C THR A 54 10.14 -10.69 48.15
N GLU A 55 9.01 -11.36 48.28
CA GLU A 55 8.69 -12.56 47.53
C GLU A 55 8.56 -12.24 46.00
N ALA A 56 7.80 -11.24 45.65
CA ALA A 56 7.61 -10.84 44.27
C ALA A 56 8.90 -10.27 43.63
N TYR A 57 9.70 -9.51 44.38
CA TYR A 57 10.94 -8.91 43.90
C TYR A 57 12.04 -9.96 43.60
N ALA A 58 12.02 -11.08 44.30
CA ALA A 58 12.98 -12.17 44.13
C ALA A 58 12.73 -13.01 42.85
N VAL A 59 11.55 -12.92 42.27
CA VAL A 59 11.22 -13.66 41.03
C VAL A 59 11.92 -13.00 39.83
N GLU A 60 12.85 -13.68 39.22
CA GLU A 60 13.60 -13.19 38.05
C GLU A 60 12.95 -13.57 36.73
N GLU A 61 12.43 -14.78 36.61
CA GLU A 61 11.81 -15.28 35.41
C GLU A 61 10.29 -15.39 35.58
N LEU A 62 9.57 -15.04 34.52
CA LEU A 62 8.13 -15.25 34.42
C LEU A 62 7.88 -16.55 33.66
N THR A 63 6.92 -17.32 34.14
CA THR A 63 6.42 -18.48 33.41
C THR A 63 5.23 -18.05 32.59
N PHE A 64 5.32 -18.16 31.29
CA PHE A 64 4.21 -17.92 30.39
C PHE A 64 3.49 -19.24 30.13
N ALA A 65 2.15 -19.21 30.13
CA ALA A 65 1.41 -20.32 29.57
C ALA A 65 1.75 -20.38 28.08
N GLN A 66 2.46 -21.42 27.66
CA GLN A 66 2.62 -21.69 26.25
C GLN A 66 1.23 -22.05 25.73
N SER A 67 0.63 -21.17 24.93
CA SER A 67 -0.38 -21.63 24.01
C SER A 67 0.35 -22.45 22.95
N GLU A 68 -0.15 -23.61 22.61
CA GLU A 68 0.40 -24.45 21.53
C GLU A 68 0.44 -23.69 20.17
N ASP A 69 -0.12 -22.47 20.10
CA ASP A 69 -0.23 -21.58 18.95
C ASP A 69 0.72 -20.37 18.99
N ASP A 70 1.50 -20.13 20.07
CA ASP A 70 2.22 -18.85 20.29
C ASP A 70 3.60 -18.73 19.63
N ASP A 71 4.10 -19.76 18.94
CA ASP A 71 5.45 -19.73 18.33
C ASP A 71 5.44 -19.65 16.79
N VAL A 72 4.28 -19.55 16.18
CA VAL A 72 4.19 -19.20 14.76
C VAL A 72 3.49 -17.84 14.70
N GLU A 73 4.24 -16.74 14.48
CA GLU A 73 3.63 -15.56 13.88
C GLU A 73 2.79 -16.09 12.72
N ASN A 74 1.46 -16.07 12.83
CA ASN A 74 0.58 -16.49 11.75
C ASN A 74 0.82 -15.57 10.56
N ILE A 75 1.81 -15.89 9.76
CA ILE A 75 2.13 -15.19 8.53
C ILE A 75 1.04 -15.58 7.54
N HIS A 76 0.03 -14.74 7.45
CA HIS A 76 -1.03 -14.90 6.49
C HIS A 76 -0.58 -14.48 5.09
N SER A 77 -1.30 -14.92 4.07
CA SER A 77 -1.12 -14.46 2.69
C SER A 77 -1.26 -12.92 2.60
N TYR A 78 -0.69 -12.34 1.54
CA TYR A 78 -0.90 -10.91 1.24
C TYR A 78 -2.37 -10.55 1.04
N TYR A 79 -3.18 -11.51 0.58
CA TYR A 79 -4.62 -11.34 0.44
C TYR A 79 -5.29 -11.17 1.80
N ILE A 80 -5.00 -12.06 2.75
CA ILE A 80 -5.58 -12.00 4.10
C ILE A 80 -5.15 -10.72 4.81
N ASP A 81 -3.89 -10.30 4.67
CA ASP A 81 -3.43 -9.04 5.23
C ASP A 81 -4.17 -7.83 4.65
N ALA A 82 -4.47 -7.84 3.33
CA ALA A 82 -5.29 -6.79 2.71
C ALA A 82 -6.70 -6.78 3.29
N VAL A 83 -7.35 -7.94 3.41
CA VAL A 83 -8.67 -8.08 4.03
C VAL A 83 -8.70 -7.58 5.47
N ILE A 84 -7.67 -7.90 6.26
CA ILE A 84 -7.55 -7.42 7.64
C ILE A 84 -7.51 -5.88 7.67
N ASN A 85 -6.72 -5.26 6.79
CA ASN A 85 -6.62 -3.80 6.72
C ASN A 85 -7.95 -3.17 6.30
N ASP A 86 -8.60 -3.69 5.26
CA ASP A 86 -9.90 -3.19 4.78
C ASP A 86 -10.97 -3.28 5.88
N VAL A 87 -11.04 -4.40 6.61
CA VAL A 87 -12.01 -4.55 7.72
C VAL A 87 -11.72 -3.59 8.87
N ILE A 88 -10.44 -3.33 9.17
CA ILE A 88 -10.09 -2.33 10.20
C ILE A 88 -10.52 -0.94 9.76
N GLU A 89 -10.27 -0.56 8.49
CA GLU A 89 -10.70 0.73 7.94
C GLU A 89 -12.23 0.87 7.96
N ASP A 90 -12.97 -0.15 7.53
CA ASP A 90 -14.44 -0.19 7.56
C ASP A 90 -14.99 -0.02 8.99
N LEU A 91 -14.40 -0.70 9.97
CA LEU A 91 -14.79 -0.56 11.37
C LEU A 91 -14.51 0.85 11.92
N MET A 92 -13.41 1.46 11.51
CA MET A 92 -13.08 2.84 11.88
C MET A 92 -14.06 3.83 11.25
N GLU A 93 -14.39 3.69 9.97
CA GLU A 93 -15.32 4.57 9.26
C GLU A 93 -16.76 4.40 9.75
N GLN A 94 -17.22 3.16 9.88
CA GLN A 94 -18.63 2.88 10.19
C GLN A 94 -18.98 3.14 11.66
N TYR A 95 -18.07 2.81 12.59
CA TYR A 95 -18.35 2.88 14.04
C TYR A 95 -17.55 3.98 14.75
N GLY A 96 -16.66 4.68 14.07
CA GLY A 96 -15.81 5.70 14.68
C GLY A 96 -14.78 5.12 15.66
N TYR A 97 -14.40 3.86 15.49
CA TYR A 97 -13.39 3.21 16.33
C TYR A 97 -11.99 3.78 16.05
N SER A 98 -11.13 3.80 17.07
CA SER A 98 -9.70 3.94 16.82
C SER A 98 -9.16 2.64 16.21
N GLU A 99 -8.04 2.71 15.50
CA GLU A 99 -7.38 1.54 14.90
C GLU A 99 -7.15 0.41 15.92
N ALA A 100 -6.72 0.77 17.16
CA ALA A 100 -6.51 -0.20 18.23
C ALA A 100 -7.81 -0.91 18.65
N ILE A 101 -8.95 -0.19 18.71
CA ILE A 101 -10.25 -0.78 19.05
C ILE A 101 -10.76 -1.64 17.88
N ALA A 102 -10.64 -1.16 16.65
CA ALA A 102 -11.04 -1.88 15.45
C ALA A 102 -10.27 -3.20 15.32
N SER A 103 -8.95 -3.15 15.52
CA SER A 103 -8.07 -4.33 15.52
C SER A 103 -8.45 -5.32 16.63
N ALA A 104 -8.65 -4.84 17.86
CA ALA A 104 -9.10 -5.71 18.96
C ALA A 104 -10.46 -6.35 18.68
N TYR A 105 -11.39 -5.59 18.08
CA TYR A 105 -12.71 -6.11 17.73
C TYR A 105 -12.62 -7.15 16.61
N LEU A 106 -11.76 -6.95 15.61
CA LEU A 106 -11.54 -7.91 14.53
C LEU A 106 -11.11 -9.27 15.08
N TYR A 107 -10.15 -9.30 16.00
CA TYR A 107 -9.62 -10.57 16.53
C TYR A 107 -10.45 -11.18 17.67
N SER A 108 -11.24 -10.41 18.41
CA SER A 108 -12.02 -10.89 19.57
C SER A 108 -13.52 -10.79 19.42
N GLY A 109 -14.02 -10.07 18.41
CA GLY A 109 -15.45 -9.79 18.21
C GLY A 109 -16.26 -10.94 17.61
N GLY A 110 -15.63 -12.07 17.29
CA GLY A 110 -16.31 -13.23 16.68
C GLY A 110 -16.82 -12.96 15.26
N LEU A 111 -16.17 -12.08 14.51
CA LEU A 111 -16.54 -11.73 13.15
C LEU A 111 -16.37 -12.94 12.21
N LYS A 112 -17.32 -13.09 11.29
CA LYS A 112 -17.18 -13.98 10.13
C LYS A 112 -16.99 -13.13 8.89
N ILE A 113 -15.76 -13.15 8.33
CA ILE A 113 -15.40 -12.41 7.14
C ILE A 113 -15.50 -13.35 5.94
N ILE A 114 -16.29 -12.95 4.94
CA ILE A 114 -16.48 -13.71 3.69
C ILE A 114 -15.78 -12.93 2.59
N THR A 115 -14.86 -13.57 1.87
CA THR A 115 -14.04 -12.95 0.83
C THR A 115 -14.29 -13.61 -0.51
N CYS A 116 -13.86 -12.94 -1.59
CA CYS A 116 -13.89 -13.47 -2.96
C CYS A 116 -12.61 -14.24 -3.32
N MET A 117 -11.70 -14.45 -2.36
CA MET A 117 -10.47 -15.18 -2.59
C MET A 117 -10.74 -16.57 -3.21
N ASN A 118 -10.06 -16.86 -4.29
CA ASN A 118 -10.01 -18.20 -4.85
C ASN A 118 -8.70 -18.87 -4.38
N PRO A 119 -8.78 -19.89 -3.49
CA PRO A 119 -7.58 -20.51 -2.93
C PRO A 119 -6.61 -21.05 -4.02
N PHE A 120 -7.14 -21.67 -5.07
CA PHE A 120 -6.31 -22.17 -6.16
C PHE A 120 -5.55 -21.05 -6.89
N VAL A 121 -6.19 -19.90 -7.12
CA VAL A 121 -5.55 -18.73 -7.74
C VAL A 121 -4.48 -18.18 -6.80
N GLN A 122 -4.81 -17.99 -5.52
CA GLN A 122 -3.88 -17.45 -4.52
C GLN A 122 -2.65 -18.35 -4.36
N ASP A 123 -2.84 -19.63 -4.14
CA ASP A 123 -1.75 -20.61 -3.98
C ASP A 123 -0.85 -20.63 -5.24
N THR A 124 -1.45 -20.66 -6.44
CA THR A 124 -0.69 -20.62 -7.69
C THR A 124 0.15 -19.34 -7.82
N MET A 125 -0.40 -18.19 -7.41
CA MET A 125 0.34 -16.93 -7.45
C MET A 125 1.50 -16.93 -6.46
N GLU A 126 1.30 -17.44 -5.25
CA GLU A 126 2.32 -17.56 -4.23
C GLU A 126 3.45 -18.48 -4.69
N ASP A 127 3.13 -19.67 -5.17
CA ASP A 127 4.11 -20.64 -5.72
C ASP A 127 5.00 -20.02 -6.82
N VAL A 128 4.38 -19.27 -7.75
CA VAL A 128 5.11 -18.58 -8.82
C VAL A 128 6.03 -17.51 -8.25
N TYR A 129 5.53 -16.70 -7.29
CA TYR A 129 6.28 -15.60 -6.72
C TYR A 129 7.42 -16.03 -5.80
N GLU A 130 7.31 -17.20 -5.18
CA GLU A 130 8.37 -17.80 -4.36
C GLU A 130 9.47 -18.41 -5.23
N THR A 131 9.12 -19.04 -6.35
CA THR A 131 10.06 -19.80 -7.15
C THR A 131 10.66 -19.05 -8.32
N PHE A 132 10.02 -17.98 -8.80
CA PHE A 132 10.46 -17.23 -9.98
C PHE A 132 11.70 -16.39 -9.70
N SER A 133 12.70 -16.50 -10.56
CA SER A 133 13.90 -15.64 -10.58
C SER A 133 14.16 -15.09 -11.99
N PHE A 134 14.78 -13.92 -12.08
CA PHE A 134 15.24 -13.37 -13.37
C PHE A 134 16.62 -13.92 -13.70
N GLU A 135 16.90 -14.12 -14.98
CA GLU A 135 18.24 -14.50 -15.44
C GLU A 135 19.24 -13.37 -15.11
N GLY A 136 20.33 -13.70 -14.41
CA GLY A 136 21.36 -12.75 -14.00
C GLY A 136 20.98 -11.92 -12.77
N GLU A 137 19.98 -12.31 -12.03
CA GLU A 137 19.64 -11.70 -10.75
C GLU A 137 20.77 -11.90 -9.73
N GLU A 138 21.24 -10.82 -9.10
CA GLU A 138 22.23 -10.89 -8.04
C GLU A 138 21.54 -11.05 -6.68
N ASP A 139 22.08 -11.90 -5.80
CA ASP A 139 21.50 -12.18 -4.47
C ASP A 139 21.39 -10.93 -3.55
N THR A 140 22.08 -9.85 -3.91
CA THR A 140 22.12 -8.61 -3.10
C THR A 140 20.95 -7.67 -3.34
N ILE A 141 20.31 -7.72 -4.53
CA ILE A 141 19.17 -6.84 -4.87
C ILE A 141 18.16 -7.66 -5.66
N ILE A 142 17.11 -8.10 -4.99
CA ILE A 142 16.01 -8.84 -5.60
C ILE A 142 14.97 -7.85 -6.15
N PRO A 143 14.78 -7.75 -7.48
CA PRO A 143 13.72 -6.94 -8.07
C PRO A 143 12.37 -7.38 -7.54
N GLN A 144 11.58 -6.44 -7.03
CA GLN A 144 10.27 -6.71 -6.46
C GLN A 144 9.16 -6.46 -7.47
N SER A 145 8.08 -7.22 -7.33
CA SER A 145 6.83 -7.00 -8.06
C SER A 145 5.63 -7.32 -7.17
N ALA A 146 4.45 -7.01 -7.68
CA ALA A 146 3.20 -7.38 -7.04
C ALA A 146 2.17 -7.72 -8.12
N MET A 147 1.18 -8.53 -7.77
CA MET A 147 0.14 -8.96 -8.69
C MET A 147 -1.22 -8.97 -8.00
N VAL A 148 -2.24 -8.57 -8.75
CA VAL A 148 -3.66 -8.72 -8.39
C VAL A 148 -4.35 -9.48 -9.51
N VAL A 149 -5.12 -10.50 -9.18
CA VAL A 149 -5.99 -11.22 -10.13
C VAL A 149 -7.43 -10.91 -9.81
N MET A 150 -8.17 -10.45 -10.81
CA MET A 150 -9.57 -10.08 -10.70
C MET A 150 -10.41 -10.90 -11.68
N ASP A 151 -11.63 -11.18 -11.29
CA ASP A 151 -12.66 -11.70 -12.19
C ASP A 151 -13.17 -10.54 -13.07
N PRO A 152 -13.08 -10.64 -14.41
CA PRO A 152 -13.49 -9.54 -15.28
C PRO A 152 -15.01 -9.34 -15.36
N ASP A 153 -15.80 -10.35 -14.99
CA ASP A 153 -17.26 -10.29 -15.07
C ASP A 153 -17.89 -9.70 -13.81
N THR A 154 -17.28 -9.99 -12.63
CA THR A 154 -17.81 -9.55 -11.34
C THR A 154 -17.00 -8.41 -10.71
N GLY A 155 -15.73 -8.28 -11.07
CA GLY A 155 -14.79 -7.35 -10.43
C GLY A 155 -14.19 -7.88 -9.12
N ASP A 156 -14.52 -9.11 -8.74
CA ASP A 156 -14.01 -9.74 -7.52
C ASP A 156 -12.50 -9.93 -7.58
N VAL A 157 -11.81 -9.59 -6.49
CA VAL A 157 -10.37 -9.86 -6.35
C VAL A 157 -10.17 -11.30 -5.89
N LEU A 158 -9.63 -12.13 -6.77
CA LEU A 158 -9.44 -13.56 -6.54
C LEU A 158 -8.10 -13.92 -5.88
N GLY A 159 -7.10 -13.05 -6.03
CA GLY A 159 -5.77 -13.27 -5.46
C GLY A 159 -4.95 -12.00 -5.40
N ILE A 160 -4.07 -11.90 -4.39
CA ILE A 160 -3.13 -10.78 -4.20
C ILE A 160 -1.78 -11.33 -3.74
N VAL A 161 -0.70 -10.93 -4.42
CA VAL A 161 0.68 -11.12 -3.96
C VAL A 161 1.40 -9.78 -3.96
N GLY A 162 1.97 -9.40 -2.83
CA GLY A 162 2.56 -8.08 -2.60
C GLY A 162 4.08 -8.03 -2.67
N GLY A 163 4.76 -9.14 -2.97
CA GLY A 163 6.21 -9.20 -3.06
C GLY A 163 6.71 -10.54 -3.56
N ARG A 164 7.96 -10.59 -4.04
CA ARG A 164 8.65 -11.81 -4.46
C ARG A 164 9.36 -12.47 -3.29
N GLY A 165 9.48 -13.78 -3.36
CA GLY A 165 10.06 -14.64 -2.35
C GLY A 165 9.05 -14.98 -1.25
N GLU A 166 9.46 -15.87 -0.35
CA GLU A 166 8.66 -16.25 0.80
C GLU A 166 8.36 -15.03 1.69
N LYS A 167 7.11 -14.88 2.08
CA LYS A 167 6.69 -13.80 2.98
C LYS A 167 7.20 -14.05 4.38
N GLN A 168 8.01 -13.14 4.91
CA GLN A 168 8.69 -13.31 6.20
C GLN A 168 7.98 -12.59 7.37
N ASP A 169 7.17 -11.57 7.07
CA ASP A 169 6.58 -10.71 8.08
C ASP A 169 5.05 -10.76 8.04
N ALA A 170 4.41 -10.93 9.19
CA ALA A 170 2.99 -10.70 9.34
C ALA A 170 2.66 -9.23 9.09
N ARG A 171 1.68 -8.94 8.22
CA ARG A 171 1.28 -7.58 7.82
C ARG A 171 2.43 -6.71 7.31
N GLY A 172 3.44 -7.36 6.68
CA GLY A 172 4.51 -6.66 5.99
C GLY A 172 4.03 -5.85 4.78
N LEU A 173 4.95 -5.12 4.15
CA LEU A 173 4.64 -4.26 2.99
C LEU A 173 3.98 -5.05 1.85
N ASN A 174 2.71 -4.79 1.61
CA ASN A 174 1.97 -5.29 0.45
C ASN A 174 2.08 -4.28 -0.71
N ARG A 175 2.95 -4.55 -1.67
CA ARG A 175 3.18 -3.63 -2.80
C ARG A 175 1.99 -3.53 -3.75
N ALA A 176 1.09 -4.52 -3.74
CA ALA A 176 -0.11 -4.49 -4.55
C ALA A 176 -1.11 -3.41 -4.08
N THR A 177 -1.19 -3.18 -2.76
CA THR A 177 -2.18 -2.28 -2.15
C THR A 177 -1.58 -1.02 -1.54
N GLN A 178 -0.28 -1.03 -1.19
CA GLN A 178 0.34 0.07 -0.43
C GLN A 178 1.41 0.84 -1.21
N SER A 179 1.98 0.28 -2.29
CA SER A 179 3.03 0.96 -3.06
C SER A 179 2.44 1.92 -4.07
N ARG A 180 2.77 3.21 -3.93
CA ARG A 180 2.43 4.25 -4.91
C ARG A 180 3.57 4.40 -5.91
N ARG A 181 3.31 4.05 -7.16
CA ARG A 181 4.30 4.11 -8.24
C ARG A 181 3.68 4.71 -9.48
N GLN A 182 4.50 5.38 -10.30
CA GLN A 182 4.10 5.76 -11.64
C GLN A 182 3.83 4.51 -12.47
N CYS A 183 2.64 4.43 -13.05
CA CYS A 183 2.23 3.30 -13.88
C CYS A 183 2.66 3.45 -15.34
N GLY A 184 3.21 4.59 -15.71
CA GLY A 184 3.62 4.90 -17.09
C GLY A 184 2.45 4.74 -18.08
N SER A 185 2.74 4.29 -19.28
CA SER A 185 1.75 4.13 -20.35
C SER A 185 0.64 3.11 -20.06
N ALA A 186 0.78 2.28 -19.02
CA ALA A 186 -0.27 1.35 -18.61
C ALA A 186 -1.57 2.06 -18.17
N ILE A 187 -1.50 3.33 -17.79
CA ILE A 187 -2.68 4.12 -17.40
C ILE A 187 -3.49 4.62 -18.63
N LYS A 188 -2.91 4.71 -19.82
CA LYS A 188 -3.55 5.31 -20.99
C LYS A 188 -4.92 4.68 -21.34
N PRO A 189 -5.09 3.35 -21.31
CA PRO A 189 -6.39 2.75 -21.51
C PRO A 189 -7.46 3.32 -20.59
N LEU A 190 -7.16 3.58 -19.33
CA LEU A 190 -8.10 4.07 -18.33
C LEU A 190 -8.26 5.59 -18.36
N SER A 191 -7.14 6.32 -18.35
CA SER A 191 -7.14 7.79 -18.21
C SER A 191 -7.42 8.55 -19.51
N VAL A 192 -7.20 7.92 -20.66
CA VAL A 192 -7.35 8.57 -21.98
C VAL A 192 -8.47 7.93 -22.77
N TYR A 193 -8.27 6.67 -23.16
CA TYR A 193 -9.11 6.05 -24.18
C TYR A 193 -10.48 5.65 -23.68
N SER A 194 -10.58 5.04 -22.48
CA SER A 194 -11.89 4.67 -21.91
C SER A 194 -12.78 5.87 -21.68
N VAL A 195 -12.23 6.92 -21.07
CA VAL A 195 -12.99 8.13 -20.79
C VAL A 195 -13.40 8.87 -22.06
N ALA A 196 -12.52 8.93 -23.07
CA ALA A 196 -12.82 9.57 -24.35
C ALA A 196 -13.86 8.79 -25.18
N LEU A 197 -13.84 7.45 -25.11
CA LEU A 197 -14.86 6.59 -25.73
C LEU A 197 -16.21 6.69 -25.00
N ASP A 198 -16.20 6.65 -23.66
CA ASP A 198 -17.40 6.73 -22.82
C ASP A 198 -18.16 8.06 -23.01
N ASN A 199 -17.41 9.15 -23.19
CA ASN A 199 -17.98 10.48 -23.46
C ASN A 199 -18.32 10.72 -24.97
N GLY A 200 -18.06 9.75 -25.84
CA GLY A 200 -18.29 9.89 -27.28
C GLY A 200 -17.34 10.88 -27.97
N PHE A 201 -16.24 11.26 -27.33
CA PHE A 201 -15.24 12.18 -27.87
C PHE A 201 -14.46 11.56 -29.03
N ILE A 202 -14.20 10.26 -28.95
CA ILE A 202 -13.53 9.47 -29.99
C ILE A 202 -14.28 8.17 -30.27
N THR A 203 -13.91 7.54 -31.37
CA THR A 203 -14.26 6.16 -31.76
C THR A 203 -12.97 5.41 -32.10
N TYR A 204 -13.03 4.10 -32.28
CA TYR A 204 -11.88 3.31 -32.73
C TYR A 204 -11.29 3.77 -34.05
N GLY A 205 -12.17 4.25 -34.95
CA GLY A 205 -11.81 4.74 -36.29
C GLY A 205 -11.47 6.23 -36.34
N THR A 206 -11.58 6.97 -35.22
CA THR A 206 -11.21 8.38 -35.20
C THR A 206 -9.75 8.53 -35.59
N VAL A 207 -9.49 9.43 -36.55
CA VAL A 207 -8.13 9.73 -37.03
C VAL A 207 -7.64 11.00 -36.39
N MET A 208 -6.45 10.94 -35.85
CA MET A 208 -5.78 12.05 -35.17
C MET A 208 -4.36 12.21 -35.70
N ASP A 209 -3.78 13.38 -35.48
CA ASP A 209 -2.46 13.69 -35.97
C ASP A 209 -1.38 13.30 -34.99
N ASP A 210 -0.55 12.34 -35.39
CA ASP A 210 0.63 11.90 -34.63
C ASP A 210 1.81 12.83 -34.87
N VAL A 211 1.72 14.04 -34.35
CA VAL A 211 2.78 15.06 -34.34
C VAL A 211 2.88 15.70 -32.96
N PRO A 212 3.99 16.33 -32.63
CA PRO A 212 4.13 17.04 -31.36
C PRO A 212 3.05 18.10 -31.17
N LEU A 213 2.58 18.27 -29.93
CA LEU A 213 1.70 19.37 -29.57
C LEU A 213 2.46 20.68 -29.40
N GLU A 214 3.65 20.60 -28.86
CA GLU A 214 4.50 21.75 -28.59
C GLU A 214 5.89 21.56 -29.19
N THR A 215 6.38 22.61 -29.82
CA THR A 215 7.76 22.70 -30.27
C THR A 215 8.34 24.07 -29.88
N SER A 216 9.43 24.09 -29.16
CA SER A 216 10.16 25.32 -28.87
C SER A 216 11.63 25.19 -29.29
N LYS A 217 12.16 26.26 -29.88
CA LYS A 217 13.59 26.33 -30.19
C LYS A 217 14.38 26.77 -28.95
N ALA A 218 15.60 26.29 -28.86
CA ALA A 218 16.56 26.78 -27.86
C ALA A 218 16.74 28.31 -27.99
N ASP A 219 16.71 29.02 -26.87
CA ASP A 219 17.04 30.43 -26.84
C ASP A 219 18.57 30.55 -26.83
N PRO A 220 19.20 31.15 -27.86
CA PRO A 220 20.65 31.27 -27.93
C PRO A 220 21.24 32.17 -26.82
N ASN A 221 20.42 32.98 -26.15
CA ASN A 221 20.83 33.87 -25.07
C ASN A 221 20.76 33.22 -23.69
N VAL A 222 20.21 31.99 -23.60
CA VAL A 222 20.03 31.27 -22.32
C VAL A 222 20.92 30.04 -22.31
N ALA A 223 21.95 30.07 -21.44
CA ALA A 223 22.84 28.92 -21.27
C ALA A 223 22.05 27.66 -20.86
N GLY A 224 22.28 26.55 -21.56
CA GLY A 224 21.57 25.29 -21.33
C GLY A 224 20.16 25.19 -21.94
N SER A 225 19.71 26.22 -22.69
CA SER A 225 18.47 26.13 -23.45
C SER A 225 18.61 25.10 -24.57
N VAL A 226 17.62 24.23 -24.71
CA VAL A 226 17.57 23.18 -25.75
C VAL A 226 16.27 23.25 -26.53
N ASN A 227 16.30 22.72 -27.74
CA ASN A 227 15.06 22.53 -28.49
C ASN A 227 14.16 21.55 -27.70
N ARG A 228 12.92 21.91 -27.51
CA ARG A 228 11.93 21.05 -26.86
C ARG A 228 10.87 20.62 -27.88
N VAL A 229 10.57 19.35 -27.85
CA VAL A 229 9.50 18.73 -28.62
C VAL A 229 8.67 17.93 -27.63
N TRP A 230 7.38 18.20 -27.52
CA TRP A 230 6.51 17.52 -26.57
C TRP A 230 5.14 17.18 -27.18
N PRO A 231 4.62 16.00 -26.90
CA PRO A 231 5.32 14.85 -26.35
C PRO A 231 6.17 14.14 -27.43
N THR A 232 7.09 13.28 -27.00
CA THR A 232 7.81 12.36 -27.89
C THR A 232 7.24 10.96 -27.78
N ASN A 233 7.18 10.23 -28.89
CA ASN A 233 6.81 8.81 -28.90
C ASN A 233 8.02 7.94 -28.49
N SER A 234 7.76 6.69 -28.10
CA SER A 234 8.78 5.67 -27.86
C SER A 234 8.41 4.38 -28.62
N PRO A 235 9.23 3.94 -29.61
CA PRO A 235 10.42 4.61 -30.15
C PRO A 235 10.12 5.98 -30.77
N GLU A 236 11.12 6.82 -30.86
CA GLU A 236 11.01 8.16 -31.48
C GLU A 236 10.52 8.07 -32.91
N GLY A 237 9.68 9.01 -33.29
CA GLY A 237 9.13 9.15 -34.62
C GLY A 237 7.64 9.54 -34.61
N TYR A 238 7.21 10.11 -35.72
CA TYR A 238 5.82 10.55 -35.92
C TYR A 238 5.34 10.03 -37.27
N GLN A 239 4.10 9.63 -37.35
CA GLN A 239 3.52 9.04 -38.56
C GLN A 239 2.51 9.95 -39.28
N GLY A 240 2.20 11.12 -38.69
CA GLY A 240 1.11 11.96 -39.16
C GLY A 240 -0.24 11.35 -38.82
N LEU A 241 -1.15 11.30 -39.77
CA LEU A 241 -2.50 10.79 -39.51
C LEU A 241 -2.52 9.32 -39.12
N ALA A 242 -3.01 9.02 -37.92
CA ALA A 242 -3.15 7.67 -37.37
C ALA A 242 -4.51 7.49 -36.69
N THR A 243 -5.04 6.26 -36.75
CA THR A 243 -6.29 5.93 -36.05
C THR A 243 -6.06 5.79 -34.53
N VAL A 244 -7.10 6.02 -33.75
CA VAL A 244 -7.08 5.75 -32.29
C VAL A 244 -6.73 4.30 -32.01
N ASN A 245 -7.24 3.34 -32.76
CA ASN A 245 -6.86 1.93 -32.62
C ASN A 245 -5.34 1.71 -32.78
N TYR A 246 -4.74 2.32 -33.80
CA TYR A 246 -3.30 2.26 -34.00
C TYR A 246 -2.53 2.97 -32.86
N ALA A 247 -3.05 4.10 -32.39
CA ALA A 247 -2.44 4.83 -31.27
C ALA A 247 -2.41 4.01 -29.97
N VAL A 248 -3.47 3.25 -29.69
CA VAL A 248 -3.50 2.32 -28.55
C VAL A 248 -2.49 1.20 -28.74
N LEU A 249 -2.50 0.55 -29.92
CA LEU A 249 -1.59 -0.57 -30.25
C LEU A 249 -0.11 -0.17 -30.12
N ARG A 250 0.23 1.03 -30.55
CA ARG A 250 1.61 1.55 -30.52
C ARG A 250 1.92 2.38 -29.29
N SER A 251 0.96 2.57 -28.41
CA SER A 251 1.08 3.41 -27.22
C SER A 251 1.60 4.83 -27.53
N LEU A 252 1.06 5.45 -28.59
CA LEU A 252 1.51 6.77 -29.04
C LEU A 252 1.25 7.83 -27.98
N ASN A 253 2.30 8.55 -27.59
CA ASN A 253 2.21 9.60 -26.58
C ASN A 253 1.51 10.85 -27.12
N THR A 254 1.80 11.23 -28.35
CA THR A 254 1.25 12.41 -29.02
C THR A 254 -0.27 12.39 -29.08
N ILE A 255 -0.84 11.27 -29.53
CA ILE A 255 -2.29 11.12 -29.65
C ILE A 255 -2.94 11.06 -28.26
N SER A 256 -2.32 10.34 -27.31
CA SER A 256 -2.83 10.29 -25.93
C SER A 256 -2.87 11.68 -25.30
N ALA A 257 -1.78 12.45 -25.42
CA ALA A 257 -1.72 13.80 -24.89
C ALA A 257 -2.72 14.74 -25.58
N ARG A 258 -2.87 14.62 -26.91
CA ARG A 258 -3.85 15.40 -27.67
C ARG A 258 -5.26 15.15 -27.21
N ILE A 259 -5.67 13.89 -27.07
CA ILE A 259 -7.01 13.52 -26.59
C ILE A 259 -7.28 14.14 -25.22
N VAL A 260 -6.35 13.99 -24.26
CA VAL A 260 -6.54 14.57 -22.92
C VAL A 260 -6.58 16.09 -22.94
N THR A 261 -5.71 16.72 -23.75
CA THR A 261 -5.69 18.19 -23.87
C THR A 261 -7.01 18.73 -24.46
N GLU A 262 -7.51 18.10 -25.52
CA GLU A 262 -8.72 18.55 -26.18
C GLU A 262 -10.00 18.21 -25.43
N MET A 263 -10.05 17.06 -24.75
CA MET A 263 -11.16 16.66 -23.88
C MET A 263 -11.18 17.44 -22.56
N GLY A 264 -10.05 17.96 -22.13
CA GLY A 264 -9.83 18.60 -20.85
C GLY A 264 -9.36 17.61 -19.78
N PRO A 265 -8.21 17.88 -19.15
CA PRO A 265 -7.64 17.01 -18.12
C PRO A 265 -8.62 16.70 -16.99
N LYS A 266 -9.42 17.67 -16.55
CA LYS A 266 -10.40 17.48 -15.47
C LYS A 266 -11.40 16.36 -15.80
N THR A 267 -11.81 16.18 -17.04
CA THR A 267 -12.73 15.11 -17.47
C THR A 267 -12.10 13.72 -17.19
N SER A 268 -10.81 13.57 -17.46
CA SER A 268 -10.06 12.35 -17.13
C SER A 268 -9.97 12.13 -15.61
N PHE A 269 -9.65 13.18 -14.85
CA PHE A 269 -9.57 13.10 -13.40
C PHE A 269 -10.90 12.68 -12.76
N ASP A 270 -11.98 13.36 -13.14
CA ASP A 270 -13.31 13.06 -12.62
C ASP A 270 -13.73 11.62 -12.96
N PHE A 271 -13.41 11.13 -14.15
CA PHE A 271 -13.67 9.75 -14.53
C PHE A 271 -12.88 8.76 -13.66
N LEU A 272 -11.58 8.99 -13.49
CA LEU A 272 -10.72 8.10 -12.68
C LEU A 272 -11.14 8.11 -11.20
N THR A 273 -11.47 9.27 -10.65
CA THR A 273 -11.81 9.37 -9.22
C THR A 273 -13.24 8.96 -8.91
N GLN A 274 -14.21 9.35 -9.74
CA GLN A 274 -15.63 9.14 -9.46
C GLN A 274 -16.16 7.81 -9.99
N LYS A 275 -15.67 7.33 -11.15
CA LYS A 275 -16.12 6.06 -11.75
C LYS A 275 -15.19 4.89 -11.41
N LEU A 276 -13.87 5.12 -11.38
CA LEU A 276 -12.89 4.06 -11.12
C LEU A 276 -12.31 4.11 -9.69
N HIS A 277 -12.77 5.04 -8.86
CA HIS A 277 -12.41 5.18 -7.45
C HIS A 277 -10.91 5.26 -7.16
N PHE A 278 -10.14 5.89 -8.07
CA PHE A 278 -8.73 6.18 -7.80
C PHE A 278 -8.61 7.16 -6.64
N SER A 279 -7.98 6.73 -5.55
CA SER A 279 -7.83 7.53 -4.30
C SER A 279 -6.49 8.24 -4.18
N THR A 280 -5.51 7.93 -5.05
CA THR A 280 -4.13 8.41 -4.92
C THR A 280 -3.73 9.46 -5.95
N LEU A 281 -4.69 9.93 -6.76
CA LEU A 281 -4.45 11.00 -7.72
C LEU A 281 -4.34 12.35 -7.02
N VAL A 282 -3.47 13.22 -7.55
CA VAL A 282 -3.21 14.55 -7.01
C VAL A 282 -3.88 15.60 -7.92
N GLU A 283 -4.82 16.38 -7.38
CA GLU A 283 -5.56 17.39 -8.15
C GLU A 283 -4.68 18.60 -8.51
N SER A 284 -3.75 18.96 -7.64
CA SER A 284 -2.84 20.08 -7.88
C SER A 284 -1.49 19.85 -7.23
N TYR A 285 -0.46 20.47 -7.77
CA TYR A 285 0.91 20.36 -7.28
C TYR A 285 1.59 21.73 -7.31
N THR A 286 2.35 22.04 -6.27
CA THR A 286 3.20 23.21 -6.25
C THR A 286 4.66 22.76 -6.29
N SER A 287 5.39 23.20 -7.34
CA SER A 287 6.80 22.87 -7.50
C SER A 287 7.66 23.49 -6.39
N GLN A 288 8.88 22.99 -6.24
CA GLN A 288 9.87 23.60 -5.33
C GLN A 288 10.20 25.06 -5.68
N SER A 289 10.02 25.46 -6.94
CA SER A 289 10.15 26.85 -7.40
C SER A 289 8.93 27.72 -7.12
N GLY A 290 7.89 27.21 -6.47
CA GLY A 290 6.68 27.92 -6.12
C GLY A 290 5.65 28.05 -7.26
N VAL A 291 5.86 27.39 -8.38
CA VAL A 291 4.88 27.35 -9.48
C VAL A 291 3.78 26.38 -9.10
N HIS A 292 2.54 26.88 -9.08
CA HIS A 292 1.36 26.09 -8.83
C HIS A 292 0.82 25.54 -10.13
N TYR A 293 0.68 24.22 -10.19
CA TYR A 293 0.12 23.52 -11.31
C TYR A 293 -1.23 22.92 -10.90
N THR A 294 -2.25 23.19 -11.65
CA THR A 294 -3.54 22.53 -11.59
C THR A 294 -3.61 21.46 -12.68
N ASP A 295 -4.42 20.45 -12.49
CA ASP A 295 -4.69 19.41 -13.48
C ASP A 295 -3.45 18.59 -13.94
N ILE A 296 -2.35 18.65 -13.23
CA ILE A 296 -1.09 18.00 -13.58
C ILE A 296 -1.14 16.49 -13.48
N ALA A 297 -1.71 16.02 -12.41
CA ALA A 297 -1.87 14.59 -12.19
C ALA A 297 -2.79 13.95 -13.24
N LEU A 298 -3.31 14.76 -14.09
CA LEU A 298 -4.25 14.43 -15.14
C LEU A 298 -3.55 14.25 -16.47
N SER A 299 -2.26 14.60 -16.53
CA SER A 299 -1.48 14.19 -17.67
C SER A 299 -1.10 12.72 -17.50
N PRO A 300 -1.67 11.79 -18.28
CA PRO A 300 -1.25 10.39 -18.25
C PRO A 300 0.19 10.22 -18.69
N MET A 301 0.86 11.31 -18.93
CA MET A 301 2.20 11.46 -19.49
C MET A 301 3.15 12.16 -18.51
N ALA A 302 2.64 12.59 -17.37
CA ALA A 302 3.45 13.26 -16.34
C ALA A 302 4.27 12.27 -15.53
#